data_2af66fbf852be2fa7bffc93f918b5358
#
_entry.id   2af66fbf852be2fa7bffc93f918b5358
#
_cell.length_a   1.000
_cell.length_b   1.000
_cell.length_c   1.000
_cell.angle_alpha   90.00
_cell.angle_beta   90.00
_cell.angle_gamma   90.00
#
_symmetry.space_group_name_H-M   'P 1'
#
loop_
_entity.id
_entity.type
_entity.pdbx_description
1 polymer ?
#
loop_
_entity_poly.entity_id
_entity_poly.type
_entity_poly.pdbx_seq_one_letter_code
_entity_poly.pdbx_strand_id
1 'polypeptide(L)'
;METTSTPLRICVLSLMATCIAAYPLAFAEFYGKKIYTMVIMFTMWFNAGVVPMFLTIRALGVYDTLWALILNTLISAYNVVIIRSYFTSIPYSVVESARIDGANDYQILIRLIIPLSKPVLATVALWIIVGHWNDYMTPLILISSK
;
A
#
# COMPACT_ATOMS: atom_id res chain seq x y z
N MET A 1 -20.62 15.82 7.69
CA MET A 1 -19.26 16.16 8.14
C MET A 1 -18.28 14.97 8.13
N GLU A 2 -18.66 13.82 7.61
CA GLU A 2 -17.79 12.62 7.54
C GLU A 2 -17.04 12.45 6.23
N THR A 3 -17.36 13.22 5.23
CA THR A 3 -16.86 13.04 3.84
C THR A 3 -15.35 13.33 3.68
N THR A 4 -14.77 14.17 4.51
CA THR A 4 -13.36 14.60 4.38
C THR A 4 -12.39 13.72 5.20
N SER A 5 -12.88 13.09 6.27
CA SER A 5 -12.03 12.25 7.14
C SER A 5 -11.79 10.85 6.58
N THR A 6 -12.69 10.36 5.75
CA THR A 6 -12.61 8.99 5.17
C THR A 6 -11.42 8.83 4.21
N PRO A 7 -11.20 9.70 3.20
CA PRO A 7 -10.05 9.57 2.30
C PRO A 7 -8.72 9.73 3.02
N LEU A 8 -8.64 10.57 4.06
CA LEU A 8 -7.42 10.72 4.84
C LEU A 8 -7.07 9.45 5.63
N ARG A 9 -8.07 8.82 6.25
CA ARG A 9 -7.89 7.54 6.98
C ARG A 9 -7.49 6.42 6.01
N ILE A 10 -8.11 6.34 4.85
CA ILE A 10 -7.76 5.37 3.81
C ILE A 10 -6.31 5.60 3.35
N CYS A 11 -5.91 6.85 3.10
CA CYS A 11 -4.57 7.20 2.69
C CYS A 11 -3.51 6.75 3.73
N VAL A 12 -3.71 7.05 5.01
CA VAL A 12 -2.78 6.65 6.08
C VAL A 12 -2.68 5.13 6.19
N LEU A 13 -3.81 4.43 6.20
CA LEU A 13 -3.83 2.96 6.27
C LEU A 13 -3.17 2.32 5.05
N SER A 14 -3.46 2.81 3.85
CA SER A 14 -2.87 2.35 2.60
C SER A 14 -1.36 2.57 2.56
N LEU A 15 -0.87 3.74 3.00
CA LEU A 15 0.55 4.02 3.09
C LEU A 15 1.26 3.10 4.07
N MET A 16 0.71 2.92 5.27
CA MET A 16 1.30 2.03 6.27
C MET A 16 1.35 0.59 5.77
N ALA A 17 0.25 0.08 5.22
CA ALA A 17 0.19 -1.27 4.65
C ALA A 17 1.19 -1.44 3.51
N THR A 18 1.31 -0.45 2.63
CA THR A 18 2.26 -0.47 1.52
C THR A 18 3.71 -0.44 1.99
N CYS A 19 4.05 0.38 3.00
CA CYS A 19 5.39 0.41 3.58
C CYS A 19 5.77 -0.93 4.23
N ILE A 20 4.84 -1.53 4.98
CA ILE A 20 5.05 -2.84 5.62
C ILE A 20 5.26 -3.93 4.54
N ALA A 21 4.50 -3.89 3.45
CA ALA A 21 4.68 -4.84 2.34
C ALA A 21 5.97 -4.61 1.54
N ALA A 22 6.38 -3.34 1.34
CA ALA A 22 7.56 -2.99 0.56
C ALA A 22 8.88 -3.26 1.30
N TYR A 23 8.90 -3.16 2.64
CA TYR A 23 10.11 -3.31 3.44
C TYR A 23 10.79 -4.68 3.27
N PRO A 24 10.12 -5.82 3.49
CA PRO A 24 10.75 -7.12 3.28
C PRO A 24 11.17 -7.35 1.82
N LEU A 25 10.42 -6.79 0.87
CA LEU A 25 10.78 -6.88 -0.54
C LEU A 25 12.02 -6.05 -0.90
N ALA A 26 12.37 -5.02 -0.11
CA ALA A 26 13.59 -4.24 -0.29
C ALA A 26 14.78 -4.88 0.41
N PHE A 27 14.68 -5.14 1.71
CA PHE A 27 15.82 -5.44 2.59
C PHE A 27 15.92 -6.87 3.06
N ALA A 28 14.83 -7.65 3.09
CA ALA A 28 14.92 -9.04 3.52
C ALA A 28 15.60 -9.92 2.47
N GLU A 29 16.53 -10.74 2.90
CA GLU A 29 17.14 -11.79 2.10
C GLU A 29 16.39 -13.10 2.36
N PHE A 30 15.34 -13.37 1.57
CA PHE A 30 14.64 -14.65 1.63
C PHE A 30 14.59 -15.34 0.27
N TYR A 31 14.57 -16.66 0.31
CA TYR A 31 14.43 -17.48 -0.88
C TYR A 31 13.12 -17.14 -1.60
N GLY A 32 13.23 -16.77 -2.90
CA GLY A 32 12.02 -16.45 -3.69
C GLY A 32 11.67 -14.96 -3.77
N LYS A 33 12.40 -14.02 -3.16
CA LYS A 33 12.18 -12.57 -3.28
C LYS A 33 11.95 -12.12 -4.72
N LYS A 34 12.71 -12.68 -5.68
CA LYS A 34 12.57 -12.37 -7.11
C LYS A 34 11.23 -12.84 -7.67
N ILE A 35 10.78 -14.04 -7.24
CA ILE A 35 9.50 -14.61 -7.66
C ILE A 35 8.35 -13.79 -7.11
N TYR A 36 8.36 -13.43 -5.82
CA TYR A 36 7.33 -12.57 -5.23
C TYR A 36 7.24 -11.21 -5.92
N THR A 37 8.38 -10.59 -6.19
CA THR A 37 8.42 -9.32 -6.92
C THR A 37 7.84 -9.48 -8.33
N MET A 38 8.20 -10.55 -9.02
CA MET A 38 7.69 -10.85 -10.36
C MET A 38 6.18 -11.09 -10.37
N VAL A 39 5.66 -11.81 -9.37
CA VAL A 39 4.20 -12.02 -9.22
C VAL A 39 3.49 -10.69 -8.97
N ILE A 40 4.00 -9.83 -8.08
CA ILE A 40 3.42 -8.51 -7.83
C ILE A 40 3.44 -7.66 -9.10
N MET A 41 4.55 -7.63 -9.83
CA MET A 41 4.62 -6.91 -11.11
C MET A 41 3.64 -7.49 -12.13
N PHE A 42 3.50 -8.81 -12.20
CA PHE A 42 2.57 -9.48 -13.11
C PHE A 42 1.11 -9.09 -12.81
N THR A 43 0.73 -9.00 -11.54
CA THR A 43 -0.63 -8.58 -11.16
C THR A 43 -0.97 -7.16 -11.60
N MET A 44 0.03 -6.28 -11.82
CA MET A 44 -0.23 -4.92 -12.34
C MET A 44 -0.78 -4.91 -13.77
N TRP A 45 -0.49 -5.95 -14.56
CA TRP A 45 -0.90 -6.06 -15.96
C TRP A 45 -2.31 -6.66 -16.11
N PHE A 46 -2.83 -7.29 -15.05
CA PHE A 46 -4.12 -7.94 -15.05
C PHE A 46 -5.10 -7.19 -14.15
N ASN A 47 -6.03 -6.49 -14.77
CA ASN A 47 -7.16 -5.89 -14.07
C ASN A 47 -8.39 -6.77 -14.30
N ALA A 48 -8.93 -7.31 -13.22
CA ALA A 48 -10.12 -8.17 -13.30
C ALA A 48 -11.39 -7.42 -13.74
N GLY A 49 -11.36 -6.08 -13.67
CA GLY A 49 -12.53 -5.25 -13.96
C GLY A 49 -13.51 -5.13 -12.80
N VAL A 50 -14.57 -4.37 -13.02
CA VAL A 50 -15.51 -3.97 -11.97
C VAL A 50 -16.39 -5.14 -11.50
N VAL A 51 -16.80 -6.03 -12.40
CA VAL A 51 -17.74 -7.13 -12.08
C VAL A 51 -17.12 -8.15 -11.12
N PRO A 52 -15.94 -8.73 -11.38
CA PRO A 52 -15.28 -9.64 -10.44
C PRO A 52 -14.97 -8.98 -9.10
N MET A 53 -14.55 -7.69 -9.09
CA MET A 53 -14.31 -6.92 -7.89
C MET A 53 -15.59 -6.85 -7.03
N PHE A 54 -16.72 -6.47 -7.62
CA PHE A 54 -18.02 -6.39 -6.93
C PHE A 54 -18.44 -7.74 -6.33
N LEU A 55 -18.31 -8.82 -7.11
CA LEU A 55 -18.65 -10.16 -6.64
C LEU A 55 -17.77 -10.60 -5.47
N THR A 56 -16.48 -10.29 -5.50
CA THR A 56 -15.55 -10.61 -4.41
C THR A 56 -15.93 -9.87 -3.12
N ILE A 57 -16.20 -8.56 -3.20
CA ILE A 57 -16.59 -7.75 -2.04
C ILE A 57 -17.92 -8.23 -1.45
N ARG A 58 -18.86 -8.62 -2.31
CA ARG A 58 -20.14 -9.17 -1.88
C ARG A 58 -19.98 -10.54 -1.21
N ALA A 59 -19.11 -11.41 -1.76
CA ALA A 59 -18.81 -12.72 -1.18
C ALA A 59 -18.12 -12.61 0.19
N LEU A 60 -17.31 -11.56 0.42
CA LEU A 60 -16.67 -11.26 1.70
C LEU A 60 -17.66 -10.68 2.73
N GLY A 61 -18.90 -10.36 2.35
CA GLY A 61 -19.91 -9.81 3.25
C GLY A 61 -19.65 -8.37 3.70
N VAL A 62 -18.71 -7.65 3.05
CA VAL A 62 -18.36 -6.25 3.39
C VAL A 62 -19.03 -5.23 2.48
N TYR A 63 -19.94 -5.67 1.63
CA TYR A 63 -20.73 -4.79 0.77
C TYR A 63 -21.52 -3.78 1.60
N ASP A 64 -21.69 -2.56 1.08
CA ASP A 64 -22.37 -1.43 1.74
C ASP A 64 -21.72 -0.99 3.07
N THR A 65 -20.42 -1.20 3.22
CA THR A 65 -19.62 -0.75 4.37
C THR A 65 -18.42 0.07 3.94
N LEU A 66 -17.89 0.92 4.83
CA LEU A 66 -16.63 1.62 4.59
C LEU A 66 -15.45 0.67 4.36
N TRP A 67 -15.53 -0.56 4.89
CA TRP A 67 -14.52 -1.60 4.67
C TRP A 67 -14.42 -2.05 3.23
N ALA A 68 -15.51 -1.99 2.45
CA ALA A 68 -15.47 -2.28 1.02
C ALA A 68 -14.53 -1.32 0.28
N LEU A 69 -14.57 -0.02 0.61
CA LEU A 69 -13.70 0.99 0.02
C LEU A 69 -12.26 0.82 0.49
N ILE A 70 -12.06 0.59 1.79
CA ILE A 70 -10.72 0.43 2.38
C ILE A 70 -10.03 -0.80 1.77
N LEU A 71 -10.67 -1.96 1.75
CA LEU A 71 -10.08 -3.20 1.26
C LEU A 71 -9.73 -3.13 -0.23
N ASN A 72 -10.57 -2.49 -1.03
CA ASN A 72 -10.33 -2.35 -2.47
C ASN A 72 -9.08 -1.51 -2.79
N THR A 73 -8.76 -0.54 -1.92
CA THR A 73 -7.68 0.43 -2.16
C THR A 73 -6.51 0.30 -1.20
N LEU A 74 -6.57 -0.67 -0.25
CA LEU A 74 -5.61 -0.80 0.84
C LEU A 74 -4.18 -0.99 0.34
N ILE A 75 -3.97 -1.86 -0.64
CA ILE A 75 -2.66 -2.15 -1.21
C ILE A 75 -2.75 -2.11 -2.74
N SER A 76 -2.00 -1.19 -3.33
CA SER A 76 -1.78 -1.14 -4.77
C SER A 76 -0.41 -1.74 -5.09
N ALA A 77 -0.36 -2.72 -6.00
CA ALA A 77 0.89 -3.31 -6.48
C ALA A 77 1.85 -2.26 -7.04
N TYR A 78 1.32 -1.26 -7.73
CA TYR A 78 2.07 -0.12 -8.26
C TYR A 78 2.77 0.67 -7.15
N ASN A 79 2.03 1.05 -6.10
CA ASN A 79 2.59 1.80 -4.97
C ASN A 79 3.65 0.98 -4.21
N VAL A 80 3.43 -0.33 -4.05
CA VAL A 80 4.42 -1.24 -3.42
C VAL A 80 5.72 -1.25 -4.22
N VAL A 81 5.66 -1.36 -5.55
CA VAL A 81 6.84 -1.39 -6.41
C VAL A 81 7.61 -0.07 -6.35
N ILE A 82 6.91 1.07 -6.34
CA ILE A 82 7.55 2.40 -6.26
C ILE A 82 8.25 2.58 -4.92
N ILE A 83 7.55 2.33 -3.80
CA ILE A 83 8.14 2.45 -2.46
C ILE A 83 9.31 1.48 -2.30
N ARG A 84 9.16 0.23 -2.77
CA ARG A 84 10.25 -0.75 -2.77
C ARG A 84 11.47 -0.26 -3.56
N SER A 85 11.24 0.29 -4.76
CA SER A 85 12.34 0.81 -5.60
C SER A 85 13.11 1.92 -4.89
N TYR A 86 12.39 2.82 -4.21
CA TYR A 86 13.03 3.86 -3.41
C TYR A 86 13.78 3.29 -2.20
N PHE A 87 13.18 2.34 -1.47
CA PHE A 87 13.85 1.68 -0.34
C PHE A 87 15.14 0.99 -0.76
N THR A 88 15.16 0.38 -1.94
CA THR A 88 16.36 -0.26 -2.50
C THR A 88 17.46 0.74 -2.86
N SER A 89 17.14 2.02 -3.06
CA SER A 89 18.14 3.07 -3.29
C SER A 89 18.84 3.54 -2.01
N ILE A 90 18.31 3.20 -0.84
CA ILE A 90 18.94 3.47 0.45
C ILE A 90 20.10 2.48 0.64
N PRO A 91 21.32 2.96 0.95
CA PRO A 91 22.46 2.07 1.14
C PRO A 91 22.19 1.01 2.22
N TYR A 92 22.44 -0.25 1.90
CA TYR A 92 22.21 -1.37 2.83
C TYR A 92 23.02 -1.22 4.13
N SER A 93 24.21 -0.58 4.05
CA SER A 93 25.05 -0.29 5.21
C SER A 93 24.35 0.47 6.32
N VAL A 94 23.39 1.32 5.97
CA VAL A 94 22.57 2.08 6.95
C VAL A 94 21.67 1.14 7.75
N VAL A 95 21.06 0.16 7.07
CA VAL A 95 20.22 -0.86 7.71
C VAL A 95 21.07 -1.82 8.55
N GLU A 96 22.22 -2.20 8.02
CA GLU A 96 23.17 -3.10 8.70
C GLU A 96 23.73 -2.47 10.00
N SER A 97 24.12 -1.21 9.96
CA SER A 97 24.57 -0.47 11.16
C SER A 97 23.47 -0.46 12.24
N ALA A 98 22.21 -0.19 11.86
CA ALA A 98 21.11 -0.19 12.81
C ALA A 98 20.84 -1.58 13.41
N ARG A 99 21.08 -2.67 12.64
CA ARG A 99 20.99 -4.05 13.16
C ARG A 99 22.11 -4.36 14.14
N ILE A 100 23.33 -3.89 13.87
CA ILE A 100 24.47 -4.03 14.81
C ILE A 100 24.18 -3.29 16.12
N ASP A 101 23.52 -2.13 16.05
CA ASP A 101 23.07 -1.37 17.22
C ASP A 101 21.88 -2.03 17.97
N GLY A 102 21.44 -3.22 17.52
CA GLY A 102 20.39 -4.00 18.17
C GLY A 102 18.96 -3.61 17.81
N ALA A 103 18.76 -2.76 16.79
CA ALA A 103 17.42 -2.42 16.33
C ALA A 103 16.76 -3.59 15.61
N ASN A 104 15.50 -3.88 15.96
CA ASN A 104 14.70 -4.85 15.23
C ASN A 104 14.16 -4.25 13.91
N ASP A 105 13.71 -5.10 12.97
CA ASP A 105 13.25 -4.66 11.65
C ASP A 105 12.10 -3.65 11.72
N TYR A 106 11.22 -3.72 12.71
CA TYR A 106 10.15 -2.78 12.92
C TYR A 106 10.67 -1.38 13.35
N GLN A 107 11.68 -1.35 14.23
CA GLN A 107 12.33 -0.11 14.65
C GLN A 107 13.10 0.52 13.49
N ILE A 108 13.79 -0.30 12.67
CA ILE A 108 14.48 0.15 11.47
C ILE A 108 13.49 0.76 10.48
N LEU A 109 12.36 0.09 10.23
CA LEU A 109 11.33 0.62 9.34
C LEU A 109 10.81 1.99 9.82
N ILE A 110 10.38 2.08 11.09
CA ILE A 110 9.71 3.30 11.58
C ILE A 110 10.68 4.43 11.85
N ARG A 111 11.83 4.15 12.48
CA ARG A 111 12.73 5.20 12.93
C ARG A 111 13.77 5.62 11.91
N LEU A 112 14.05 4.77 10.91
CA LEU A 112 15.10 4.99 9.94
C LEU A 112 14.54 5.12 8.53
N ILE A 113 13.88 4.08 8.01
CA ILE A 113 13.47 4.01 6.61
C ILE A 113 12.34 4.98 6.29
N ILE A 114 11.28 5.04 7.10
CA ILE A 114 10.16 5.96 6.87
C ILE A 114 10.61 7.42 6.88
N PRO A 115 11.40 7.91 7.85
CA PRO A 115 11.90 9.28 7.81
C PRO A 115 12.80 9.60 6.61
N LEU A 116 13.66 8.66 6.20
CA LEU A 116 14.51 8.83 5.01
C LEU A 116 13.70 8.82 3.71
N SER A 117 12.53 8.19 3.73
CA SER A 117 11.66 8.00 2.55
C SER A 117 10.53 9.03 2.46
N LYS A 118 10.53 10.08 3.28
CA LYS A 118 9.49 11.13 3.25
C LYS A 118 9.15 11.65 1.84
N PRO A 119 10.11 11.90 0.93
CA PRO A 119 9.79 12.41 -0.40
C PRO A 119 8.89 11.46 -1.21
N VAL A 120 9.25 10.17 -1.28
CA VAL A 120 8.45 9.18 -2.02
C VAL A 120 7.12 8.92 -1.33
N LEU A 121 7.09 8.89 0.00
CA LEU A 121 5.85 8.70 0.76
C LEU A 121 4.87 9.86 0.54
N ALA A 122 5.35 11.10 0.49
CA ALA A 122 4.54 12.26 0.17
C ALA A 122 3.97 12.18 -1.26
N THR A 123 4.76 11.73 -2.23
CA THR A 123 4.32 11.54 -3.61
C THR A 123 3.24 10.46 -3.71
N VAL A 124 3.46 9.31 -3.08
CA VAL A 124 2.48 8.20 -3.07
C VAL A 124 1.22 8.60 -2.32
N ALA A 125 1.34 9.34 -1.20
CA ALA A 125 0.19 9.89 -0.48
C ALA A 125 -0.65 10.80 -1.37
N LEU A 126 0.00 11.70 -2.10
CA LEU A 126 -0.68 12.59 -3.05
C LEU A 126 -1.42 11.78 -4.12
N TRP A 127 -0.81 10.74 -4.68
CA TRP A 127 -1.46 9.89 -5.68
C TRP A 127 -2.66 9.14 -5.12
N ILE A 128 -2.56 8.62 -3.90
CA ILE A 128 -3.68 7.96 -3.22
C ILE A 128 -4.83 8.96 -3.02
N ILE A 129 -4.55 10.16 -2.53
CA ILE A 129 -5.57 11.19 -2.27
C ILE A 129 -6.23 11.64 -3.58
N VAL A 130 -5.45 11.95 -4.62
CA VAL A 130 -5.96 12.36 -5.93
C VAL A 130 -6.75 11.23 -6.59
N GLY A 131 -6.28 9.98 -6.47
CA GLY A 131 -7.00 8.81 -6.96
C GLY A 131 -8.38 8.67 -6.34
N HIS A 132 -8.47 8.80 -5.01
CA HIS A 132 -9.76 8.76 -4.30
C HIS A 132 -10.66 9.95 -4.61
N TRP A 133 -10.07 11.13 -4.83
CA TRP A 133 -10.84 12.31 -5.21
C TRP A 133 -11.50 12.15 -6.58
N ASN A 134 -10.80 11.51 -7.51
CA ASN A 134 -11.30 11.27 -8.87
C ASN A 134 -12.16 10.01 -9.00
N ASP A 135 -12.11 9.11 -8.01
CA ASP A 135 -12.86 7.86 -8.03
C ASP A 135 -14.26 8.03 -7.44
N TYR A 136 -15.21 8.37 -8.31
CA TYR A 136 -16.62 8.41 -7.92
C TYR A 136 -17.34 7.08 -8.19
N MET A 137 -16.83 6.26 -9.11
CA MET A 137 -17.47 5.02 -9.55
C MET A 137 -17.44 3.93 -8.48
N THR A 138 -16.30 3.76 -7.78
CA THR A 138 -16.16 2.73 -6.74
C THR A 138 -17.13 2.94 -5.58
N PRO A 139 -17.25 4.15 -4.99
CA PRO A 139 -18.28 4.41 -3.98
C PRO A 139 -19.70 4.19 -4.47
N LEU A 140 -20.00 4.60 -5.70
CA LEU A 140 -21.34 4.47 -6.28
C LEU A 140 -21.78 3.01 -6.47
N ILE A 141 -20.84 2.11 -6.73
CA ILE A 141 -21.10 0.68 -6.93
C ILE A 141 -21.08 -0.09 -5.62
N LEU A 142 -20.19 0.28 -4.68
CA LEU A 142 -19.96 -0.46 -3.43
C LEU A 142 -20.79 0.01 -2.26
N ILE A 143 -21.28 1.26 -2.28
CA ILE A 143 -22.13 1.82 -1.23
C ILE A 143 -23.50 2.07 -1.83
N SER A 144 -24.50 1.31 -1.37
CA SER A 144 -25.90 1.56 -1.69
C SER A 144 -26.38 2.67 -0.77
N SER A 145 -26.40 3.92 -1.31
CA SER A 145 -26.98 5.04 -0.60
C SER A 145 -28.46 4.77 -0.33
N LYS A 146 -28.82 4.49 0.91
CA LYS A 146 -30.18 4.71 1.41
C LYS A 146 -30.31 6.14 1.89
#